data_586eb89bed513ecdffae364d864233ca
#
_entry.id   586eb89bed513ecdffae364d864233ca
#
_cell.length_a   1.000
_cell.length_b   1.000
_cell.length_c   1.000
_cell.angle_alpha   90.00
_cell.angle_beta   90.00
_cell.angle_gamma   90.00
#
_symmetry.space_group_name_H-M   'P 1'
#
loop_
_entity.id
_entity.type
_entity.pdbx_description
1 polymer ?
#
loop_
_entity_poly.entity_id
_entity_poly.type
_entity_poly.pdbx_seq_one_letter_code
_entity_poly.pdbx_strand_id
1 'polypeptide(L)'
;ALARVRAALPGKPVIGGDGLDCGFMDTAPPELTERVYFTTHAWFGTGATPEARAFADAYINAYGKPPANGFAALGYDATMIMQMAVNNSGGPLNTTPAAVAKAIGKIQNYRGASGVISYTNGPVPQKDVWIVRMAKGQRALATRIPAGDL
;
A
#
# COMPACT_ATOMS: atom_id res chain seq x y z
N ALA A 1 9.45 21.16 -4.75
CA ALA A 1 10.63 20.39 -4.29
C ALA A 1 11.30 19.64 -5.45
N LEU A 2 10.60 18.78 -6.20
CA LEU A 2 11.21 17.92 -7.25
C LEU A 2 11.92 18.69 -8.36
N ALA A 3 11.34 19.81 -8.84
CA ALA A 3 11.97 20.66 -9.87
C ALA A 3 13.33 21.21 -9.41
N ARG A 4 13.47 21.58 -8.14
CA ARG A 4 14.76 22.02 -7.58
C ARG A 4 15.79 20.89 -7.52
N VAL A 5 15.35 19.68 -7.18
CA VAL A 5 16.21 18.49 -7.18
C VAL A 5 16.70 18.19 -8.59
N ARG A 6 15.81 18.27 -9.59
CA ARG A 6 16.17 18.05 -10.99
C ARG A 6 17.15 19.09 -11.55
N ALA A 7 16.97 20.35 -11.16
CA ALA A 7 17.90 21.42 -11.54
C ALA A 7 19.30 21.21 -10.93
N ALA A 8 19.37 20.78 -9.67
CA ALA A 8 20.64 20.56 -8.97
C ALA A 8 21.31 19.23 -9.37
N LEU A 9 20.55 18.20 -9.69
CA LEU A 9 21.03 16.84 -9.97
C LEU A 9 20.40 16.30 -11.26
N PRO A 10 20.74 16.85 -12.42
CA PRO A 10 20.14 16.43 -13.69
C PRO A 10 20.43 14.96 -13.98
N GLY A 11 19.39 14.21 -14.40
CA GLY A 11 19.48 12.81 -14.79
C GLY A 11 19.74 11.81 -13.65
N LYS A 12 19.93 12.25 -12.40
CA LYS A 12 20.10 11.31 -11.27
C LYS A 12 18.76 10.71 -10.85
N PRO A 13 18.73 9.43 -10.40
CA PRO A 13 17.53 8.87 -9.80
C PRO A 13 17.16 9.61 -8.51
N VAL A 14 15.87 9.74 -8.26
CA VAL A 14 15.33 10.28 -6.99
C VAL A 14 14.61 9.13 -6.31
N ILE A 15 14.89 8.91 -5.04
CA ILE A 15 14.25 7.86 -4.23
C ILE A 15 13.50 8.52 -3.09
N GLY A 16 12.28 8.11 -2.84
CA GLY A 16 11.45 8.60 -1.73
C GLY A 16 10.58 7.52 -1.12
N GLY A 17 9.92 7.90 -0.03
CA GLY A 17 8.96 7.04 0.66
C GLY A 17 7.57 7.08 0.04
N ASP A 18 6.62 6.52 0.75
CA ASP A 18 5.20 6.42 0.38
C ASP A 18 4.47 7.77 0.27
N GLY A 19 5.02 8.83 0.87
CA GLY A 19 4.54 10.20 0.64
C GLY A 19 4.61 10.66 -0.82
N LEU A 20 5.41 9.99 -1.67
CA LEU A 20 5.43 10.21 -3.12
C LEU A 20 4.35 9.39 -3.86
N ASP A 21 3.64 8.48 -3.21
CA ASP A 21 2.48 7.78 -3.76
C ASP A 21 1.25 8.71 -3.76
N CYS A 22 1.28 9.74 -4.57
CA CYS A 22 0.27 10.79 -4.64
C CYS A 22 -0.02 11.22 -6.08
N GLY A 23 -1.16 11.88 -6.29
CA GLY A 23 -1.61 12.30 -7.61
C GLY A 23 -0.66 13.26 -8.35
N PHE A 24 0.26 13.93 -7.65
CA PHE A 24 1.30 14.73 -8.29
C PHE A 24 2.17 13.90 -9.25
N MET A 25 2.46 12.64 -8.89
CA MET A 25 3.27 11.76 -9.76
C MET A 25 2.59 11.46 -11.10
N ASP A 26 1.26 11.49 -11.13
CA ASP A 26 0.47 11.17 -12.34
C ASP A 26 0.20 12.40 -13.22
N THR A 27 0.32 13.61 -12.65
CA THR A 27 -0.02 14.87 -13.31
C THR A 27 1.17 15.77 -13.61
N ALA A 28 2.31 15.52 -12.96
CA ALA A 28 3.53 16.30 -13.19
C ALA A 28 4.15 16.00 -14.55
N PRO A 29 4.84 16.98 -15.17
CA PRO A 29 5.57 16.77 -16.40
C PRO A 29 6.50 15.55 -16.34
N PRO A 30 6.49 14.67 -17.35
CA PRO A 30 7.29 13.44 -17.37
C PRO A 30 8.79 13.67 -17.10
N GLU A 31 9.36 14.76 -17.60
CA GLU A 31 10.76 15.12 -17.39
C GLU A 31 11.11 15.39 -15.92
N LEU A 32 10.14 15.77 -15.09
CA LEU A 32 10.34 15.93 -13.64
C LEU A 32 10.27 14.59 -12.93
N THR A 33 9.37 13.71 -13.35
CA THR A 33 9.10 12.44 -12.68
C THR A 33 9.94 11.28 -13.19
N GLU A 34 10.57 11.40 -14.36
CA GLU A 34 11.42 10.34 -14.90
C GLU A 34 12.48 9.88 -13.92
N ARG A 35 12.64 8.55 -13.74
CA ARG A 35 13.56 7.95 -12.78
C ARG A 35 13.33 8.38 -11.31
N VAL A 36 12.09 8.72 -10.95
CA VAL A 36 11.66 8.78 -9.54
C VAL A 36 11.23 7.39 -9.13
N TYR A 37 11.72 6.94 -7.98
CA TYR A 37 11.37 5.68 -7.33
C TYR A 37 10.76 5.99 -5.98
N PHE A 38 9.73 5.25 -5.59
CA PHE A 38 9.12 5.41 -4.28
C PHE A 38 8.49 4.10 -3.79
N THR A 39 8.37 3.99 -2.48
CA THR A 39 7.64 2.89 -1.87
C THR A 39 6.15 3.13 -1.93
N THR A 40 5.37 2.06 -2.05
CA THR A 40 3.91 2.10 -1.89
C THR A 40 3.43 0.90 -1.09
N HIS A 41 2.26 1.04 -0.51
CA HIS A 41 1.65 0.01 0.33
C HIS A 41 0.86 -1.03 -0.47
N ALA A 42 0.46 -0.71 -1.69
CA ALA A 42 -0.24 -1.63 -2.59
C ALA A 42 0.08 -1.30 -4.05
N TRP A 43 0.01 -2.32 -4.90
CA TRP A 43 0.16 -2.18 -6.34
C TRP A 43 -1.07 -2.70 -7.06
N PHE A 44 -1.66 -1.90 -7.96
CA PHE A 44 -2.88 -2.23 -8.69
C PHE A 44 -2.67 -2.43 -10.19
N GLY A 45 -1.45 -2.21 -10.68
CA GLY A 45 -1.10 -2.35 -12.10
C GLY A 45 -0.73 -3.78 -12.49
N THR A 46 -0.07 -3.93 -13.63
CA THR A 46 0.43 -5.22 -14.11
C THR A 46 1.29 -5.91 -13.05
N GLY A 47 1.00 -7.18 -12.76
CA GLY A 47 1.66 -7.92 -11.68
C GLY A 47 1.04 -7.76 -10.28
N ALA A 48 -0.10 -7.05 -10.16
CA ALA A 48 -0.84 -6.97 -8.91
C ALA A 48 -1.33 -8.36 -8.43
N THR A 49 -1.45 -8.52 -7.11
CA THR A 49 -2.02 -9.73 -6.52
C THR A 49 -3.50 -9.90 -6.88
N PRO A 50 -4.06 -11.11 -6.83
CA PRO A 50 -5.50 -11.31 -7.04
C PRO A 50 -6.36 -10.47 -6.10
N GLU A 51 -5.96 -10.34 -4.83
CA GLU A 51 -6.65 -9.56 -3.81
C GLU A 51 -6.62 -8.05 -4.12
N ALA A 52 -5.46 -7.54 -4.56
CA ALA A 52 -5.32 -6.15 -4.97
C ALA A 52 -6.20 -5.83 -6.19
N ARG A 53 -6.27 -6.73 -7.18
CA ARG A 53 -7.16 -6.57 -8.33
C ARG A 53 -8.63 -6.58 -7.93
N ALA A 54 -9.05 -7.57 -7.14
CA ALA A 54 -10.43 -7.66 -6.67
C ALA A 54 -10.86 -6.42 -5.89
N PHE A 55 -9.97 -5.88 -5.04
CA PHE A 55 -10.20 -4.62 -4.35
C PHE A 55 -10.34 -3.44 -5.34
N ALA A 56 -9.42 -3.31 -6.31
CA ALA A 56 -9.46 -2.22 -7.28
C ALA A 56 -10.75 -2.26 -8.12
N ASP A 57 -11.18 -3.45 -8.55
CA ASP A 57 -12.43 -3.64 -9.31
C ASP A 57 -13.66 -3.26 -8.46
N ALA A 58 -13.71 -3.69 -7.20
CA ALA A 58 -14.78 -3.33 -6.27
C ALA A 58 -14.79 -1.83 -5.99
N TYR A 59 -13.62 -1.21 -5.85
CA TYR A 59 -13.47 0.23 -5.66
C TYR A 59 -14.00 1.03 -6.86
N ILE A 60 -13.63 0.61 -8.08
CA ILE A 60 -14.12 1.22 -9.33
C ILE A 60 -15.65 1.11 -9.42
N ASN A 61 -16.21 -0.06 -9.11
CA ASN A 61 -17.66 -0.28 -9.11
C ASN A 61 -18.38 0.62 -8.10
N ALA A 62 -17.79 0.85 -6.93
CA ALA A 62 -18.40 1.68 -5.89
C ALA A 62 -18.25 3.19 -6.14
N TYR A 63 -17.12 3.63 -6.68
CA TYR A 63 -16.76 5.05 -6.75
C TYR A 63 -16.58 5.60 -8.19
N GLY A 64 -16.70 4.78 -9.23
CA GLY A 64 -16.57 5.16 -10.63
C GLY A 64 -15.14 5.54 -11.06
N LYS A 65 -14.14 5.29 -10.22
CA LYS A 65 -12.72 5.61 -10.47
C LYS A 65 -11.80 4.65 -9.72
N PRO A 66 -10.58 4.42 -10.21
CA PRO A 66 -9.62 3.57 -9.52
C PRO A 66 -9.15 4.19 -8.18
N PRO A 67 -8.62 3.36 -7.24
CA PRO A 67 -7.94 3.85 -6.06
C PRO A 67 -6.82 4.83 -6.42
N ALA A 68 -6.75 5.97 -5.74
CA ALA A 68 -5.76 7.01 -6.05
C ALA A 68 -4.32 6.59 -5.69
N ASN A 69 -4.17 5.72 -4.70
CA ASN A 69 -2.88 5.26 -4.18
C ASN A 69 -3.05 4.02 -3.29
N GLY A 70 -1.94 3.50 -2.75
CA GLY A 70 -1.92 2.33 -1.89
C GLY A 70 -2.61 2.52 -0.53
N PHE A 71 -2.82 3.75 -0.06
CA PHE A 71 -3.50 4.03 1.22
C PHE A 71 -4.97 3.59 1.23
N ALA A 72 -5.63 3.59 0.06
CA ALA A 72 -7.00 3.08 -0.04
C ALA A 72 -7.08 1.58 0.34
N ALA A 73 -6.10 0.78 -0.11
CA ALA A 73 -6.00 -0.63 0.27
C ALA A 73 -5.68 -0.81 1.76
N LEU A 74 -4.83 0.06 2.34
CA LEU A 74 -4.55 0.01 3.78
C LEU A 74 -5.81 0.25 4.62
N GLY A 75 -6.62 1.25 4.26
CA GLY A 75 -7.89 1.53 4.94
C GLY A 75 -8.86 0.35 4.86
N TYR A 76 -8.96 -0.27 3.70
CA TYR A 76 -9.76 -1.47 3.49
C TYR A 76 -9.26 -2.63 4.36
N ASP A 77 -7.98 -2.96 4.30
CA ASP A 77 -7.39 -4.07 5.05
C ASP A 77 -7.49 -3.84 6.56
N ALA A 78 -7.26 -2.61 7.04
CA ALA A 78 -7.43 -2.26 8.45
C ALA A 78 -8.87 -2.52 8.94
N THR A 79 -9.86 -2.19 8.12
CA THR A 79 -11.28 -2.44 8.44
C THR A 79 -11.58 -3.94 8.50
N MET A 80 -11.10 -4.70 7.52
CA MET A 80 -11.31 -6.15 7.48
C MET A 80 -10.60 -6.88 8.63
N ILE A 81 -9.37 -6.46 8.97
CA ILE A 81 -8.61 -6.97 10.11
C ILE A 81 -9.35 -6.66 11.42
N MET A 82 -9.85 -5.44 11.57
CA MET A 82 -10.63 -5.05 12.75
C MET A 82 -11.89 -5.89 12.89
N GLN A 83 -12.65 -6.07 11.81
CA GLN A 83 -13.86 -6.90 11.81
C GLN A 83 -13.55 -8.35 12.22
N MET A 84 -12.50 -8.93 11.65
CA MET A 84 -12.06 -10.29 11.98
C MET A 84 -11.64 -10.39 13.46
N ALA A 85 -10.91 -9.39 13.97
CA ALA A 85 -10.48 -9.36 15.37
C ALA A 85 -11.66 -9.26 16.34
N VAL A 86 -12.65 -8.41 16.04
CA VAL A 86 -13.89 -8.30 16.83
C VAL A 86 -14.64 -9.62 16.85
N ASN A 87 -14.82 -10.27 15.71
CA ASN A 87 -15.50 -11.57 15.63
C ASN A 87 -14.76 -12.66 16.43
N ASN A 88 -13.44 -12.68 16.35
CA ASN A 88 -12.58 -13.67 17.07
C ASN A 88 -12.42 -13.38 18.56
N SER A 89 -12.87 -12.22 19.05
CA SER A 89 -12.75 -11.82 20.45
C SER A 89 -14.07 -11.83 21.24
N GLY A 90 -15.11 -12.47 20.72
CA GLY A 90 -16.43 -12.57 21.36
C GLY A 90 -17.57 -11.87 20.62
N GLY A 91 -17.28 -11.28 19.47
CA GLY A 91 -18.25 -10.56 18.64
C GLY A 91 -18.54 -9.14 19.13
N PRO A 92 -19.31 -8.35 18.36
CA PRO A 92 -19.48 -6.92 18.58
C PRO A 92 -20.14 -6.54 19.93
N LEU A 93 -20.93 -7.46 20.50
CA LEU A 93 -21.64 -7.17 21.77
C LEU A 93 -20.88 -7.64 23.02
N ASN A 94 -19.86 -8.53 22.88
CA ASN A 94 -19.23 -9.20 24.02
C ASN A 94 -17.71 -9.01 24.05
N THR A 95 -17.15 -8.18 23.17
CA THR A 95 -15.72 -7.93 23.13
C THR A 95 -15.31 -6.69 23.92
N THR A 96 -14.01 -6.57 24.22
CA THR A 96 -13.39 -5.39 24.81
C THR A 96 -12.24 -4.90 23.92
N PRO A 97 -11.82 -3.63 24.00
CA PRO A 97 -10.67 -3.14 23.24
C PRO A 97 -9.40 -3.96 23.46
N ALA A 98 -9.16 -4.41 24.69
CA ALA A 98 -8.01 -5.27 25.02
C ALA A 98 -8.09 -6.65 24.35
N ALA A 99 -9.28 -7.25 24.30
CA ALA A 99 -9.49 -8.53 23.62
C ALA A 99 -9.30 -8.40 22.10
N VAL A 100 -9.79 -7.31 21.49
CA VAL A 100 -9.57 -7.01 20.06
C VAL A 100 -8.09 -6.81 19.77
N ALA A 101 -7.38 -6.01 20.55
CA ALA A 101 -5.93 -5.80 20.38
C ALA A 101 -5.15 -7.13 20.46
N LYS A 102 -5.50 -8.00 21.42
CA LYS A 102 -4.92 -9.35 21.55
C LYS A 102 -5.25 -10.23 20.33
N ALA A 103 -6.45 -10.11 19.79
CA ALA A 103 -6.86 -10.85 18.58
C ALA A 103 -6.10 -10.38 17.33
N ILE A 104 -5.88 -9.07 17.16
CA ILE A 104 -5.06 -8.51 16.08
C ILE A 104 -3.62 -9.06 16.16
N GLY A 105 -3.02 -9.08 17.36
CA GLY A 105 -1.66 -9.60 17.56
C GLY A 105 -1.47 -11.10 17.25
N LYS A 106 -2.55 -11.83 16.98
CA LYS A 106 -2.52 -13.25 16.58
C LYS A 106 -2.68 -13.45 15.09
N ILE A 107 -2.95 -12.39 14.33
CA ILE A 107 -3.18 -12.49 12.89
C ILE A 107 -1.86 -12.80 12.17
N GLN A 108 -1.89 -13.86 11.39
CA GLN A 108 -0.78 -14.30 10.56
C GLN A 108 -1.29 -14.58 9.14
N ASN A 109 -0.48 -14.20 8.15
CA ASN A 109 -0.72 -14.49 6.74
C ASN A 109 -2.10 -14.03 6.23
N TYR A 110 -2.63 -12.93 6.76
CA TYR A 110 -3.85 -12.33 6.24
C TYR A 110 -3.59 -11.84 4.81
N ARG A 111 -4.37 -12.36 3.85
CA ARG A 111 -4.26 -11.98 2.43
C ARG A 111 -5.14 -10.77 2.17
N GLY A 112 -4.55 -9.59 2.26
CA GLY A 112 -5.22 -8.32 2.07
C GLY A 112 -5.01 -7.72 0.67
N ALA A 113 -5.75 -6.65 0.39
CA ALA A 113 -5.60 -5.86 -0.83
C ALA A 113 -4.21 -5.20 -0.93
N SER A 114 -3.58 -4.91 0.20
CA SER A 114 -2.23 -4.33 0.26
C SER A 114 -1.11 -5.38 0.34
N GLY A 115 -1.43 -6.67 0.27
CA GLY A 115 -0.48 -7.79 0.36
C GLY A 115 -0.74 -8.70 1.54
N VAL A 116 0.20 -9.60 1.83
CA VAL A 116 0.11 -10.49 2.99
C VAL A 116 0.54 -9.74 4.24
N ILE A 117 -0.28 -9.80 5.30
CA ILE A 117 -0.10 -9.04 6.55
C ILE A 117 -0.03 -9.99 7.73
N SER A 118 0.96 -9.80 8.60
CA SER A 118 1.13 -10.57 9.84
C SER A 118 1.53 -9.65 10.99
N TYR A 119 1.03 -9.94 12.22
CA TYR A 119 1.33 -9.20 13.44
C TYR A 119 2.12 -10.07 14.45
N THR A 120 3.12 -10.83 13.97
CA THR A 120 3.85 -11.78 14.80
C THR A 120 4.88 -11.15 15.73
N ASN A 121 5.39 -9.94 15.37
CA ASN A 121 6.50 -9.29 16.07
C ASN A 121 6.08 -7.97 16.75
N GLY A 122 4.83 -7.83 17.16
CA GLY A 122 4.34 -6.65 17.85
C GLY A 122 3.29 -5.85 17.05
N PRO A 123 3.06 -4.58 17.40
CA PRO A 123 1.96 -3.80 16.86
C PRO A 123 2.21 -3.31 15.41
N VAL A 124 3.43 -3.41 14.92
CA VAL A 124 3.76 -3.03 13.53
C VAL A 124 3.58 -4.26 12.65
N PRO A 125 2.71 -4.18 11.61
CA PRO A 125 2.49 -5.30 10.73
C PRO A 125 3.71 -5.58 9.86
N GLN A 126 4.06 -6.85 9.73
CA GLN A 126 4.95 -7.33 8.68
C GLN A 126 4.16 -7.49 7.41
N LYS A 127 4.60 -6.84 6.35
CA LYS A 127 3.99 -6.92 5.02
C LYS A 127 4.99 -6.57 3.92
N ASP A 128 4.67 -6.94 2.71
CA ASP A 128 5.48 -6.59 1.54
C ASP A 128 5.55 -5.08 1.32
N VAL A 129 6.67 -4.64 0.78
CA VAL A 129 6.86 -3.28 0.28
C VAL A 129 6.98 -3.33 -1.24
N TRP A 130 6.22 -2.48 -1.91
CA TRP A 130 6.27 -2.33 -3.35
C TRP A 130 7.12 -1.11 -3.71
N ILE A 131 8.02 -1.27 -4.65
CA ILE A 131 8.81 -0.17 -5.21
C ILE A 131 8.28 0.15 -6.60
N VAL A 132 7.79 1.37 -6.74
CA VAL A 132 7.29 1.91 -8.01
C VAL A 132 8.33 2.85 -8.60
N ARG A 133 8.47 2.82 -9.90
CA ARG A 133 9.25 3.82 -10.65
C ARG A 133 8.32 4.61 -11.57
N MET A 134 8.67 5.86 -11.77
CA MET A 134 8.08 6.65 -12.86
C MET A 134 8.91 6.50 -14.13
N ALA A 135 8.24 6.19 -15.22
CA ALA A 135 8.85 6.04 -16.54
C ALA A 135 7.90 6.62 -17.60
N LYS A 136 8.36 7.59 -18.37
CA LYS A 136 7.57 8.26 -19.41
C LYS A 136 6.23 8.82 -18.89
N GLY A 137 6.24 9.37 -17.66
CA GLY A 137 5.05 9.92 -17.01
C GLY A 137 4.07 8.87 -16.46
N GLN A 138 4.44 7.58 -16.48
CA GLN A 138 3.58 6.49 -15.98
C GLN A 138 4.25 5.74 -14.83
N ARG A 139 3.42 5.21 -13.94
CA ARG A 139 3.85 4.31 -12.87
C ARG A 139 4.14 2.93 -13.43
N ALA A 140 5.27 2.35 -13.06
CA ALA A 140 5.62 0.98 -13.37
C ALA A 140 6.16 0.29 -12.11
N LEU A 141 5.83 -0.98 -11.91
CA LEU A 141 6.43 -1.76 -10.84
C LEU A 141 7.92 -1.94 -11.10
N ALA A 142 8.75 -1.50 -10.17
CA ALA A 142 10.18 -1.75 -10.22
C ALA A 142 10.52 -3.10 -9.55
N THR A 143 10.02 -3.33 -8.34
CA THR A 143 10.18 -4.59 -7.61
C THR A 143 9.20 -4.68 -6.44
N ARG A 144 9.10 -5.87 -5.87
CA ARG A 144 8.45 -6.16 -4.59
C ARG A 144 9.49 -6.70 -3.62
N ILE A 145 9.52 -6.20 -2.42
CA ILE A 145 10.35 -6.70 -1.32
C ILE A 145 9.41 -7.47 -0.38
N PRO A 146 9.57 -8.79 -0.26
CA PRO A 146 8.77 -9.59 0.65
C PRO A 146 8.98 -9.21 2.12
N ALA A 147 7.95 -9.39 2.95
CA ALA A 147 8.03 -9.10 4.39
C ALA A 147 9.18 -9.83 5.11
N GLY A 148 9.58 -11.02 4.64
CA GLY A 148 10.66 -11.80 5.22
C GLY A 148 12.07 -11.26 4.94
N ASP A 149 12.20 -10.30 4.02
CA ASP A 149 13.46 -9.71 3.59
C ASP A 149 13.69 -8.29 4.17
N LEU A 150 12.82 -7.86 5.12
CA LEU A 150 12.84 -6.55 5.76
C LEU A 150 13.40 -6.60 7.18
#